data_2cc5872e0c02cbdb60f2fc142465965b
#
_entry.id   2cc5872e0c02cbdb60f2fc142465965b
#
_cell.length_a   1.000
_cell.length_b   1.000
_cell.length_c   1.000
_cell.angle_alpha   90.00
_cell.angle_beta   90.00
_cell.angle_gamma   90.00
#
_symmetry.space_group_name_H-M   'P 1'
#
loop_
_entity.id
_entity.type
_entity.pdbx_description
1 polymer ?
#
loop_
_entity_poly.entity_id
_entity_poly.type
_entity_poly.pdbx_seq_one_letter_code
_entity_poly.pdbx_strand_id
1 'polypeptide(L)'
;MVPTVWNEDADSMNQYSETFLDHYRRPRNLGDLVDSDAVAIVHNEICGDVLRVAIAVEPDTEAERRRIIAIRFKAYGCAATIAVASVISEMVVGKRVADIDGIDNDDVVAALDGLPAGRIHAVVLGRTALREAIARLS
;
A
#
# COMPACT_ATOMS: atom_id res chain seq x y z
N MET A 1 -25.64 22.00 -3.59
CA MET A 1 -24.93 21.41 -4.14
C MET A 1 -23.68 20.97 -3.57
N VAL A 2 -23.20 20.35 -4.13
CA VAL A 2 -21.98 19.79 -3.90
C VAL A 2 -20.84 20.71 -3.59
N PRO A 3 -20.90 22.01 -3.82
CA PRO A 3 -19.78 22.87 -3.58
C PRO A 3 -19.17 22.79 -2.19
N THR A 4 -19.98 22.60 -1.17
CA THR A 4 -19.46 22.52 0.19
C THR A 4 -18.64 21.27 0.40
N VAL A 5 -19.14 20.14 -0.05
CA VAL A 5 -18.41 18.87 0.04
C VAL A 5 -17.14 18.94 -0.81
N TRP A 6 -17.23 19.53 -1.97
CA TRP A 6 -16.12 19.74 -2.84
C TRP A 6 -15.02 20.59 -2.19
N ASN A 7 -15.43 21.67 -1.52
CA ASN A 7 -14.46 22.54 -0.86
C ASN A 7 -13.77 21.84 0.32
N GLU A 8 -14.51 21.05 1.05
CA GLU A 8 -13.94 20.25 2.15
C GLU A 8 -12.91 19.25 1.62
N ASP A 9 -13.23 18.57 0.53
CA ASP A 9 -12.32 17.63 -0.09
C ASP A 9 -11.07 18.32 -0.60
N ALA A 10 -11.23 19.49 -1.22
CA ALA A 10 -10.10 20.25 -1.72
C ALA A 10 -9.18 20.73 -0.58
N ASP A 11 -9.77 21.18 0.54
CA ASP A 11 -9.00 21.60 1.70
C ASP A 11 -8.26 20.42 2.32
N SER A 12 -8.89 19.26 2.39
CA SER A 12 -8.25 18.05 2.88
C SER A 12 -7.07 17.64 1.99
N MET A 13 -7.25 17.74 0.69
CA MET A 13 -6.20 17.39 -0.27
C MET A 13 -5.02 18.34 -0.19
N ASN A 14 -5.23 19.61 0.17
CA ASN A 14 -4.15 20.59 0.31
C ASN A 14 -3.20 20.25 1.48
N GLN A 15 -3.59 19.36 2.37
CA GLN A 15 -2.75 18.90 3.48
C GLN A 15 -1.75 17.84 3.05
N TYR A 16 -1.92 17.27 1.86
CA TYR A 16 -1.07 16.19 1.37
C TYR A 16 0.04 16.74 0.47
N SER A 17 1.17 16.05 0.48
CA SER A 17 2.28 16.39 -0.40
C SER A 17 1.91 16.13 -1.86
N GLU A 18 2.68 16.71 -2.78
CA GLU A 18 2.49 16.44 -4.20
C GLU A 18 2.81 14.99 -4.54
N THR A 19 3.79 14.39 -3.86
CA THR A 19 4.11 12.97 -4.02
C THR A 19 2.93 12.10 -3.63
N PHE A 20 2.30 12.39 -2.49
CA PHE A 20 1.08 11.71 -2.08
C PHE A 20 -0.01 11.81 -3.15
N LEU A 21 -0.28 13.03 -3.61
CA LEU A 21 -1.33 13.28 -4.61
C LEU A 21 -1.05 12.55 -5.92
N ASP A 22 0.21 12.46 -6.31
CA ASP A 22 0.59 11.70 -7.50
C ASP A 22 0.26 10.22 -7.33
N HIS A 23 0.63 9.63 -6.21
CA HIS A 23 0.31 8.24 -5.92
C HIS A 23 -1.19 7.97 -5.82
N TYR A 24 -1.93 8.92 -5.28
CA TYR A 24 -3.38 8.81 -5.20
C TYR A 24 -4.05 8.90 -6.57
N ARG A 25 -3.64 9.88 -7.38
CA ARG A 25 -4.26 10.14 -8.68
C ARG A 25 -3.82 9.15 -9.75
N ARG A 26 -2.60 8.65 -9.66
CA ARG A 26 -2.00 7.72 -10.60
C ARG A 26 -1.37 6.56 -9.85
N PRO A 27 -2.18 5.75 -9.16
CA PRO A 27 -1.64 4.67 -8.35
C PRO A 27 -0.91 3.65 -9.21
N ARG A 28 0.27 3.25 -8.73
CA ARG A 28 1.09 2.24 -9.39
C ARG A 28 0.64 0.87 -8.93
N ASN A 29 0.70 -0.09 -9.84
CA ASN A 29 0.44 -1.49 -9.51
C ASN A 29 -0.98 -1.76 -9.01
N LEU A 30 -1.95 -0.96 -9.46
CA LEU A 30 -3.35 -1.18 -9.17
C LEU A 30 -3.90 -2.28 -10.08
N GLY A 31 -4.65 -3.21 -9.52
CA GLY A 31 -5.33 -4.24 -10.29
C GLY A 31 -5.13 -5.64 -9.74
N ASP A 32 -5.30 -6.62 -10.61
CA ASP A 32 -5.13 -8.03 -10.29
C ASP A 32 -3.78 -8.53 -10.80
N LEU A 33 -3.27 -9.57 -10.14
CA LEU A 33 -2.04 -10.23 -10.55
C LEU A 33 -2.38 -11.68 -10.91
N VAL A 34 -2.27 -12.00 -12.19
CA VAL A 34 -2.44 -13.36 -12.69
C VAL A 34 -1.23 -14.17 -12.21
N ASP A 35 -1.47 -15.40 -11.78
CA ASP A 35 -0.42 -16.30 -11.29
C ASP A 35 0.30 -15.75 -10.05
N SER A 36 -0.44 -15.07 -9.17
CA SER A 36 0.14 -14.63 -7.90
C SER A 36 0.52 -15.84 -7.03
N ASP A 37 1.58 -15.66 -6.26
CA ASP A 37 2.04 -16.68 -5.31
C ASP A 37 1.34 -16.57 -3.97
N ALA A 38 0.87 -15.38 -3.61
CA ALA A 38 0.12 -15.16 -2.38
C ALA A 38 -0.78 -13.95 -2.51
N VAL A 39 -1.92 -14.00 -1.82
CA VAL A 39 -2.89 -12.91 -1.76
C VAL A 39 -3.33 -12.75 -0.31
N ALA A 40 -3.46 -11.52 0.14
CA ALA A 40 -4.05 -11.20 1.43
C ALA A 40 -5.08 -10.10 1.27
N ILE A 41 -6.11 -10.15 2.09
CA ILE A 41 -7.15 -9.11 2.17
C ILE A 41 -7.24 -8.70 3.63
N VAL A 42 -7.09 -7.41 3.89
CA VAL A 42 -7.09 -6.87 5.24
C VAL A 42 -8.13 -5.76 5.33
N HIS A 43 -8.85 -5.73 6.43
CA HIS A 43 -9.88 -4.74 6.70
C HIS A 43 -9.45 -3.85 7.87
N ASN A 44 -9.74 -2.55 7.75
CA ASN A 44 -9.73 -1.66 8.90
C ASN A 44 -11.19 -1.44 9.30
N GLU A 45 -11.60 -2.09 10.37
CA GLU A 45 -12.99 -2.06 10.81
C GLU A 45 -13.46 -0.68 11.26
N ILE A 46 -12.53 0.14 11.75
CA ILE A 46 -12.86 1.48 12.23
C ILE A 46 -13.22 2.41 11.09
N CYS A 47 -12.42 2.39 10.02
CA CYS A 47 -12.60 3.27 8.86
C CYS A 47 -13.32 2.61 7.70
N GLY A 48 -13.55 1.30 7.76
CA GLY A 48 -14.16 0.56 6.67
C GLY A 48 -13.25 0.35 5.47
N ASP A 49 -11.97 0.66 5.59
CA ASP A 49 -11.01 0.45 4.51
C ASP A 49 -10.75 -1.04 4.29
N VAL A 50 -10.62 -1.41 3.04
CA VAL A 50 -10.27 -2.79 2.65
C VAL A 50 -9.10 -2.72 1.68
N LEU A 51 -8.09 -3.53 1.92
CA LEU A 51 -6.91 -3.60 1.06
C LEU A 51 -6.61 -5.05 0.70
N ARG A 52 -6.56 -5.32 -0.61
CA ARG A 52 -6.17 -6.61 -1.15
C ARG A 52 -4.80 -6.46 -1.79
N VAL A 53 -3.86 -7.33 -1.41
CA VAL A 53 -2.50 -7.34 -1.96
C VAL A 53 -2.21 -8.71 -2.53
N ALA A 54 -1.72 -8.76 -3.76
CA ALA A 54 -1.29 -9.98 -4.43
C ALA A 54 0.18 -9.83 -4.81
N ILE A 55 1.00 -10.82 -4.50
CA ILE A 55 2.44 -10.79 -4.79
C ILE A 55 2.86 -12.02 -5.59
N ALA A 56 3.88 -11.84 -6.42
CA ALA A 56 4.60 -12.91 -7.09
C ALA A 56 6.07 -12.78 -6.75
N VAL A 57 6.70 -13.92 -6.50
CA VAL A 57 8.11 -13.97 -6.08
C VAL A 57 8.91 -14.88 -6.98
N GLU A 58 10.23 -14.69 -6.98
CA GLU A 58 11.13 -15.59 -7.68
C GLU A 58 11.04 -17.00 -7.08
N PRO A 59 11.14 -18.04 -7.91
CA PRO A 59 11.24 -19.39 -7.38
C PRO A 59 12.56 -19.58 -6.66
N ASP A 60 12.52 -20.07 -5.43
CA ASP A 60 13.68 -20.42 -4.62
C ASP A 60 13.20 -21.45 -3.60
N THR A 61 14.10 -22.24 -3.09
CA THR A 61 13.80 -23.23 -2.06
C THR A 61 13.51 -22.59 -0.71
N GLU A 62 14.10 -21.43 -0.44
CA GLU A 62 13.88 -20.69 0.79
C GLU A 62 13.07 -19.42 0.51
N ALA A 63 11.87 -19.36 1.08
CA ALA A 63 10.94 -18.23 0.85
C ALA A 63 11.60 -16.89 1.15
N GLU A 64 12.40 -16.81 2.23
CA GLU A 64 13.01 -15.57 2.69
C GLU A 64 13.98 -14.96 1.68
N ARG A 65 14.59 -15.76 0.83
CA ARG A 65 15.54 -15.30 -0.19
C ARG A 65 14.88 -14.82 -1.46
N ARG A 66 13.61 -15.16 -1.64
CA ARG A 66 12.88 -14.82 -2.85
C ARG A 66 12.72 -13.31 -2.96
N ARG A 67 12.92 -12.78 -4.16
CA ARG A 67 12.64 -11.37 -4.43
C ARG A 67 11.19 -11.25 -4.88
N ILE A 68 10.56 -10.16 -4.49
CA ILE A 68 9.23 -9.81 -5.00
C ILE A 68 9.43 -9.30 -6.42
N ILE A 69 8.86 -9.98 -7.40
CA ILE A 69 8.99 -9.61 -8.81
C ILE A 69 7.78 -8.85 -9.31
N ALA A 70 6.64 -8.99 -8.66
CA ALA A 70 5.45 -8.23 -9.00
C ALA A 70 4.54 -8.12 -7.79
N ILE A 71 3.79 -7.04 -7.74
CA ILE A 71 2.77 -6.79 -6.73
C ILE A 71 1.62 -6.04 -7.39
N ARG A 72 0.40 -6.38 -7.00
CA ARG A 72 -0.78 -5.62 -7.41
C ARG A 72 -1.68 -5.46 -6.20
N PHE A 73 -2.40 -4.36 -6.17
CA PHE A 73 -3.33 -4.13 -5.08
C PHE A 73 -4.67 -3.60 -5.59
N LYS A 74 -5.70 -3.83 -4.80
CA LYS A 74 -7.01 -3.19 -4.93
C LYS A 74 -7.39 -2.66 -3.56
N ALA A 75 -7.93 -1.45 -3.52
CA ALA A 75 -8.28 -0.80 -2.27
C ALA A 75 -9.66 -0.18 -2.35
N TYR A 76 -10.39 -0.28 -1.27
CA TYR A 76 -11.62 0.47 -1.03
C TYR A 76 -11.40 1.25 0.25
N GLY A 77 -11.35 2.55 0.16
CA GLY A 77 -11.06 3.36 1.33
C GLY A 77 -10.69 4.78 0.99
N CYS A 78 -10.07 5.45 1.93
CA CYS A 78 -9.69 6.84 1.77
C CYS A 78 -8.49 6.99 0.83
N ALA A 79 -8.25 8.23 0.43
CA ALA A 79 -7.12 8.56 -0.45
C ALA A 79 -5.79 8.07 0.13
N ALA A 80 -5.63 8.12 1.45
CA ALA A 80 -4.41 7.69 2.11
C ALA A 80 -4.15 6.20 1.90
N THR A 81 -5.18 5.36 1.96
CA THR A 81 -5.03 3.92 1.75
C THR A 81 -4.53 3.62 0.34
N ILE A 82 -5.07 4.30 -0.65
CA ILE A 82 -4.66 4.15 -2.04
C ILE A 82 -3.22 4.62 -2.26
N ALA A 83 -2.88 5.81 -1.76
CA ALA A 83 -1.54 6.37 -1.93
C ALA A 83 -0.48 5.54 -1.21
N VAL A 84 -0.79 5.07 0.00
CA VAL A 84 0.12 4.22 0.77
C VAL A 84 0.35 2.90 0.04
N ALA A 85 -0.71 2.24 -0.42
CA ALA A 85 -0.57 0.98 -1.15
C ALA A 85 0.27 1.17 -2.42
N SER A 86 0.06 2.28 -3.12
CA SER A 86 0.82 2.60 -4.32
C SER A 86 2.32 2.76 -4.01
N VAL A 87 2.67 3.56 -3.00
CA VAL A 87 4.09 3.77 -2.68
C VAL A 87 4.75 2.50 -2.13
N ILE A 88 4.05 1.75 -1.30
CA ILE A 88 4.57 0.47 -0.80
C ILE A 88 4.84 -0.47 -1.96
N SER A 89 3.94 -0.53 -2.94
CA SER A 89 4.12 -1.42 -4.09
C SER A 89 5.39 -1.09 -4.86
N GLU A 90 5.74 0.18 -4.99
CA GLU A 90 7.00 0.58 -5.63
C GLU A 90 8.21 0.26 -4.76
N MET A 91 8.08 0.40 -3.45
CA MET A 91 9.20 0.18 -2.54
C MET A 91 9.64 -1.28 -2.45
N VAL A 92 8.72 -2.21 -2.64
CA VAL A 92 9.01 -3.63 -2.36
C VAL A 92 9.42 -4.44 -3.57
N VAL A 93 9.10 -4.01 -4.79
CA VAL A 93 9.51 -4.74 -5.99
C VAL A 93 11.03 -4.78 -6.07
N GLY A 94 11.58 -5.97 -6.25
CA GLY A 94 13.02 -6.18 -6.28
C GLY A 94 13.66 -6.46 -4.92
N LYS A 95 12.92 -6.28 -3.83
CA LYS A 95 13.44 -6.58 -2.50
C LYS A 95 13.18 -8.03 -2.14
N ARG A 96 14.06 -8.60 -1.35
CA ARG A 96 13.86 -9.94 -0.82
C ARG A 96 12.80 -9.92 0.28
N VAL A 97 12.06 -11.02 0.37
CA VAL A 97 11.04 -11.17 1.41
C VAL A 97 11.62 -10.90 2.81
N ALA A 98 12.85 -11.36 3.07
CA ALA A 98 13.51 -11.14 4.35
C ALA A 98 13.73 -9.67 4.68
N ASP A 99 13.84 -8.80 3.68
CA ASP A 99 14.15 -7.39 3.87
C ASP A 99 12.89 -6.53 4.05
N ILE A 100 11.72 -7.09 3.83
CA ILE A 100 10.47 -6.34 3.89
C ILE A 100 10.18 -5.85 5.31
N ASP A 101 10.48 -6.64 6.32
CA ASP A 101 10.26 -6.23 7.72
C ASP A 101 11.11 -5.05 8.15
N GLY A 102 12.18 -4.77 7.41
CA GLY A 102 13.02 -3.59 7.65
C GLY A 102 12.38 -2.29 7.20
N ILE A 103 11.30 -2.34 6.45
CA ILE A 103 10.55 -1.14 6.04
C ILE A 103 9.59 -0.79 7.16
N ASP A 104 9.82 0.33 7.83
CA ASP A 104 8.96 0.75 8.93
C ASP A 104 7.96 1.83 8.48
N ASN A 105 7.13 2.28 9.42
CA ASN A 105 6.14 3.30 9.13
C ASN A 105 6.77 4.59 8.64
N ASP A 106 7.89 4.98 9.25
CA ASP A 106 8.58 6.23 8.88
C ASP A 106 9.13 6.18 7.47
N ASP A 107 9.58 5.01 7.02
CA ASP A 107 10.07 4.84 5.65
C ASP A 107 8.95 5.10 4.63
N VAL A 108 7.75 4.61 4.91
CA VAL A 108 6.60 4.80 4.03
C VAL A 108 6.17 6.26 4.02
N VAL A 109 6.12 6.88 5.21
CA VAL A 109 5.76 8.30 5.33
C VAL A 109 6.78 9.16 4.58
N ALA A 110 8.07 8.87 4.73
CA ALA A 110 9.12 9.60 4.03
C ALA A 110 9.01 9.45 2.51
N ALA A 111 8.66 8.26 2.04
CA ALA A 111 8.50 8.02 0.60
C ALA A 111 7.32 8.79 0.00
N LEU A 112 6.37 9.20 0.83
CA LEU A 112 5.25 10.07 0.43
C LEU A 112 5.52 11.55 0.68
N ASP A 113 6.74 11.91 1.09
CA ASP A 113 7.10 13.27 1.51
C ASP A 113 6.22 13.80 2.63
N GLY A 114 5.82 12.90 3.52
CA GLY A 114 5.00 13.24 4.67
C GLY A 114 3.56 12.75 4.55
N LEU A 115 2.93 12.59 5.69
CA LEU A 115 1.54 12.15 5.79
C LEU A 115 0.94 12.75 7.06
N PRO A 116 -0.27 13.34 6.99
CA PRO A 116 -0.93 13.85 8.20
C PRO A 116 -1.06 12.76 9.26
N ALA A 117 -0.83 13.11 10.52
CA ALA A 117 -0.84 12.16 11.63
C ALA A 117 -2.14 11.36 11.71
N GLY A 118 -3.27 11.94 11.36
CA GLY A 118 -4.56 11.25 11.36
C GLY A 118 -4.69 10.17 10.29
N ARG A 119 -3.70 10.01 9.43
CA ARG A 119 -3.73 9.02 8.34
C ARG A 119 -2.71 7.89 8.51
N ILE A 120 -2.02 7.84 9.63
CA ILE A 120 -1.02 6.79 9.90
C ILE A 120 -1.65 5.40 9.87
N HIS A 121 -2.92 5.27 10.18
CA HIS A 121 -3.62 3.99 10.11
C HIS A 121 -3.53 3.35 8.71
N ALA A 122 -3.46 4.18 7.66
CA ALA A 122 -3.32 3.67 6.30
C ALA A 122 -1.96 2.97 6.10
N VAL A 123 -0.91 3.51 6.70
CA VAL A 123 0.43 2.90 6.65
C VAL A 123 0.41 1.55 7.35
N VAL A 124 -0.20 1.49 8.52
CA VAL A 124 -0.32 0.24 9.28
C VAL A 124 -1.09 -0.80 8.47
N LEU A 125 -2.20 -0.40 7.86
CA LEU A 125 -3.01 -1.30 7.03
C LEU A 125 -2.19 -1.84 5.84
N GLY A 126 -1.48 -0.97 5.14
CA GLY A 126 -0.66 -1.36 3.99
C GLY A 126 0.43 -2.34 4.36
N ARG A 127 1.15 -2.05 5.44
CA ARG A 127 2.21 -2.94 5.91
C ARG A 127 1.65 -4.28 6.41
N THR A 128 0.51 -4.25 7.08
CA THR A 128 -0.14 -5.47 7.56
C THR A 128 -0.56 -6.35 6.38
N ALA A 129 -1.16 -5.78 5.35
CA ALA A 129 -1.58 -6.53 4.17
C ALA A 129 -0.39 -7.19 3.47
N LEU A 130 0.70 -6.45 3.32
CA LEU A 130 1.92 -6.99 2.71
C LEU A 130 2.50 -8.13 3.55
N ARG A 131 2.58 -7.94 4.85
CA ARG A 131 3.11 -8.94 5.77
C ARG A 131 2.26 -10.21 5.75
N GLU A 132 0.94 -10.07 5.71
CA GLU A 132 0.06 -11.23 5.62
C GLU A 132 0.19 -11.97 4.29
N ALA A 133 0.36 -11.24 3.18
CA ALA A 133 0.61 -11.87 1.90
C ALA A 133 1.89 -12.70 1.94
N ILE A 134 2.96 -12.13 2.50
CA ILE A 134 4.25 -12.81 2.66
C ILE A 134 4.09 -14.07 3.52
N ALA A 135 3.32 -13.98 4.60
CA ALA A 135 3.10 -15.11 5.49
C ALA A 135 2.36 -16.28 4.81
N ARG A 136 1.68 -16.02 3.71
CA ARG A 136 0.96 -17.04 2.94
C ARG A 136 1.80 -17.68 1.83
N LEU A 137 3.04 -17.24 1.65
CA LEU A 137 3.94 -17.89 0.69
C LEU A 137 4.30 -19.29 1.17
N SER A 138 4.31 -20.24 0.21
CA SER A 138 4.66 -21.63 0.50
C SER A 138 6.16 -21.85 0.40
#